data_e3e07559d772bfc6ba464ede41f1712c
#
_entry.id   e3e07559d772bfc6ba464ede41f1712c
#
_cell.length_a   1.000
_cell.length_b   1.000
_cell.length_c   1.000
_cell.angle_alpha   90.00
_cell.angle_beta   90.00
_cell.angle_gamma   90.00
#
_symmetry.space_group_name_H-M   'P 1'
#
loop_
_entity.id
_entity.type
_entity.pdbx_description
1 polymer ?
#
loop_
_entity_poly.entity_id
_entity_poly.type
_entity_poly.pdbx_seq_one_letter_code
_entity_poly.pdbx_strand_id
1 'polypeptide(L)'
;MPETLETKPATVTEPARAPQRLILGVPKEIHVGEKRVAVVPRMAAKLGKLGFDVIVEAGAGTLAAFTDQAYEEAGARIAADAARVWGEADLVLKVREPEMNEALGLHEADLLKEGARLISFVWPAQNKELLERLARRKATVLAMDSVPRISRAQKLDALSAMANIVGYRAVIESAAVYGRFLGGQITAAGSVRPATVLVLGAGVAGLAAVGCAKSLGAIVKAFDTREAVREQVESLGGQFIKFEFDEKGEGEGGYAKQMSDAYLAAEQEFIAGHAKDADIVITTALIPGKPAPKLLTSGAVVSMKTGSVVVDLAAEQGGNCALTERDRTVERYGVTIIGVTDLASRLSRQASELYSANIVNLLEDVMKEGAFTLDLHDEVQRGMLVLKEGELMWPPPRSEVRAAAPQPATPAVAVARVEKPEASPWPGRIGMVAAAALLGALGLWAPQELVPHLTVFILACVVGWHVVWNVTPALHTPLMSVTNAISGIIVIGGMILTTGGKVGSGLAAVAVLVASINCAGGFLVTARMLKMFRK
;
A
#
# COMPACT_ATOMS: atom_id res chain seq x y z
N MET A 1 41.42 73.64 25.04
CA MET A 1 40.80 72.52 25.75
C MET A 1 40.40 71.50 24.71
N PRO A 2 41.03 70.31 24.66
CA PRO A 2 40.58 69.26 23.68
C PRO A 2 39.50 68.42 24.34
N GLU A 3 38.45 68.16 23.52
CA GLU A 3 37.33 67.28 23.83
C GLU A 3 37.78 65.82 23.96
N THR A 4 37.43 65.21 25.06
CA THR A 4 37.65 63.80 25.34
C THR A 4 36.57 62.98 24.62
N LEU A 5 36.93 62.19 23.59
CA LEU A 5 36.13 61.17 22.94
C LEU A 5 35.97 59.99 23.89
N GLU A 6 34.78 59.82 24.48
CA GLU A 6 34.38 58.59 25.18
C GLU A 6 34.16 57.46 24.16
N THR A 7 35.04 56.46 24.16
CA THR A 7 34.89 55.21 23.46
C THR A 7 33.88 54.32 24.19
N LYS A 8 32.69 54.10 23.63
CA LYS A 8 31.75 53.08 24.08
C LYS A 8 32.40 51.68 24.00
N PRO A 9 32.26 50.81 25.03
CA PRO A 9 32.76 49.46 24.97
C PRO A 9 31.98 48.65 23.91
N ALA A 10 32.73 47.94 23.07
CA ALA A 10 32.17 47.01 22.09
C ALA A 10 31.42 45.87 22.82
N THR A 11 30.15 45.75 22.54
CA THR A 11 29.32 44.61 22.98
C THR A 11 29.86 43.36 22.30
N VAL A 12 30.54 42.49 23.09
CA VAL A 12 30.89 41.15 22.63
C VAL A 12 29.59 40.35 22.51
N THR A 13 29.11 40.20 21.30
CA THR A 13 28.05 39.25 20.98
C THR A 13 28.62 37.85 21.18
N GLU A 14 28.16 37.15 22.21
CA GLU A 14 28.40 35.71 22.35
C GLU A 14 27.99 35.02 21.05
N PRO A 15 28.81 34.09 20.52
CA PRO A 15 28.42 33.33 19.34
C PRO A 15 27.13 32.55 19.67
N ALA A 16 26.11 32.70 18.84
CA ALA A 16 24.86 31.98 18.97
C ALA A 16 25.18 30.48 19.12
N ARG A 17 24.81 29.91 20.28
CA ARG A 17 25.01 28.51 20.60
C ARG A 17 24.34 27.69 19.49
N ALA A 18 25.11 26.88 18.78
CA ALA A 18 24.55 26.01 17.75
C ALA A 18 23.36 25.21 18.34
N PRO A 19 22.23 25.09 17.64
CA PRO A 19 21.05 24.39 18.15
C PRO A 19 21.47 22.98 18.60
N GLN A 20 21.21 22.67 19.87
CA GLN A 20 21.57 21.38 20.46
C GLN A 20 20.73 20.32 19.72
N ARG A 21 21.40 19.35 19.08
CA ARG A 21 20.75 18.28 18.36
C ARG A 21 19.94 17.41 19.33
N LEU A 22 18.72 17.03 18.93
CA LEU A 22 17.87 16.15 19.73
C LEU A 22 18.39 14.71 19.62
N ILE A 23 18.48 14.01 20.75
CA ILE A 23 18.82 12.59 20.79
C ILE A 23 17.57 11.75 20.47
N LEU A 24 17.64 10.96 19.39
CA LEU A 24 16.58 10.08 18.94
C LEU A 24 16.93 8.64 19.29
N GLY A 25 16.15 8.01 20.17
CA GLY A 25 16.35 6.64 20.65
C GLY A 25 15.51 5.61 19.91
N VAL A 26 16.13 4.49 19.55
CA VAL A 26 15.48 3.33 18.93
C VAL A 26 15.78 2.11 19.80
N PRO A 27 14.91 1.79 20.77
CA PRO A 27 15.05 0.58 21.57
C PRO A 27 14.69 -0.67 20.75
N LYS A 28 15.15 -1.81 21.21
CA LYS A 28 14.74 -3.11 20.72
C LYS A 28 13.29 -3.37 21.10
N GLU A 29 12.50 -3.95 20.18
CA GLU A 29 11.15 -4.39 20.49
C GLU A 29 11.17 -5.62 21.40
N ILE A 30 10.35 -5.60 22.45
CA ILE A 30 10.29 -6.65 23.47
C ILE A 30 9.01 -7.50 23.39
N HIS A 31 8.00 -7.04 22.63
CA HIS A 31 6.77 -7.78 22.44
C HIS A 31 7.02 -9.16 21.83
N VAL A 32 6.38 -10.20 22.37
CA VAL A 32 6.56 -11.58 21.91
C VAL A 32 6.16 -11.70 20.43
N GLY A 33 7.09 -12.22 19.60
CA GLY A 33 6.88 -12.37 18.17
C GLY A 33 7.17 -11.11 17.34
N GLU A 34 7.44 -9.94 17.94
CA GLU A 34 7.81 -8.73 17.21
C GLU A 34 9.26 -8.82 16.70
N LYS A 35 9.43 -8.61 15.41
CA LYS A 35 10.73 -8.69 14.73
C LYS A 35 11.08 -7.41 13.97
N ARG A 36 10.14 -6.47 13.90
CA ARG A 36 10.35 -5.18 13.25
C ARG A 36 11.23 -4.29 14.10
N VAL A 37 11.78 -3.25 13.48
CA VAL A 37 12.47 -2.16 14.15
C VAL A 37 11.92 -0.84 13.62
N ALA A 38 11.78 0.16 14.49
CA ALA A 38 11.15 1.44 14.13
C ALA A 38 11.96 2.24 13.11
N VAL A 39 13.29 2.14 13.13
CA VAL A 39 14.19 2.86 12.22
C VAL A 39 15.16 1.88 11.58
N VAL A 40 15.24 1.88 10.26
CA VAL A 40 16.26 1.11 9.53
C VAL A 40 17.52 1.96 9.24
N PRO A 41 18.71 1.37 9.01
CA PRO A 41 19.96 2.12 8.84
C PRO A 41 19.88 3.27 7.82
N ARG A 42 19.30 3.04 6.65
CA ARG A 42 19.12 4.08 5.64
C ARG A 42 18.31 5.27 6.14
N MET A 43 17.31 5.04 7.01
CA MET A 43 16.49 6.09 7.59
C MET A 43 17.19 6.76 8.78
N ALA A 44 18.02 6.05 9.54
CA ALA A 44 18.88 6.65 10.55
C ALA A 44 19.80 7.71 9.92
N ALA A 45 20.43 7.43 8.78
CA ALA A 45 21.22 8.41 8.03
C ALA A 45 20.41 9.64 7.60
N LYS A 46 19.13 9.46 7.24
CA LYS A 46 18.23 10.56 6.86
C LYS A 46 17.85 11.40 8.08
N LEU A 47 17.57 10.77 9.22
CA LEU A 47 17.31 11.43 10.50
C LEU A 47 18.50 12.23 10.99
N GLY A 48 19.72 11.71 10.81
CA GLY A 48 20.96 12.46 11.08
C GLY A 48 21.04 13.77 10.29
N LYS A 49 20.59 13.77 9.02
CA LYS A 49 20.53 14.99 8.19
C LYS A 49 19.40 15.95 8.62
N LEU A 50 18.34 15.45 9.24
CA LEU A 50 17.25 16.25 9.82
C LEU A 50 17.62 16.91 11.16
N GLY A 51 18.81 16.65 11.69
CA GLY A 51 19.30 17.27 12.92
C GLY A 51 19.19 16.40 14.17
N PHE A 52 18.96 15.09 14.03
CA PHE A 52 18.96 14.16 15.16
C PHE A 52 20.31 13.48 15.35
N ASP A 53 20.66 13.21 16.61
CA ASP A 53 21.70 12.26 16.99
C ASP A 53 21.03 10.93 17.32
N VAL A 54 21.16 9.96 16.40
CA VAL A 54 20.44 8.68 16.51
C VAL A 54 21.22 7.70 17.39
N ILE A 55 20.55 7.15 18.42
CA ILE A 55 21.05 6.08 19.27
C ILE A 55 20.15 4.85 19.13
N VAL A 56 20.74 3.69 18.85
CA VAL A 56 20.04 2.43 18.63
C VAL A 56 20.50 1.41 19.66
N GLU A 57 19.58 0.67 20.26
CA GLU A 57 19.93 -0.43 21.17
C GLU A 57 20.64 -1.55 20.40
N ALA A 58 21.68 -2.11 20.98
CA ALA A 58 22.43 -3.22 20.41
C ALA A 58 21.50 -4.39 20.04
N GLY A 59 21.58 -4.84 18.78
CA GLY A 59 20.76 -5.92 18.26
C GLY A 59 19.30 -5.54 17.95
N ALA A 60 18.87 -4.28 18.06
CA ALA A 60 17.48 -3.86 17.77
C ALA A 60 17.03 -4.21 16.35
N GLY A 61 17.93 -4.12 15.36
CA GLY A 61 17.64 -4.43 13.96
C GLY A 61 17.82 -5.90 13.57
N THR A 62 18.40 -6.74 14.44
CA THR A 62 18.88 -8.09 14.08
C THR A 62 17.77 -8.98 13.54
N LEU A 63 16.58 -8.97 14.15
CA LEU A 63 15.44 -9.79 13.71
C LEU A 63 14.81 -9.30 12.39
N ALA A 64 15.13 -8.05 11.99
CA ALA A 64 14.78 -7.49 10.68
C ALA A 64 15.93 -7.55 9.66
N ALA A 65 16.99 -8.31 9.96
CA ALA A 65 18.19 -8.47 9.15
C ALA A 65 18.97 -7.15 8.91
N PHE A 66 19.04 -6.30 9.95
CA PHE A 66 19.90 -5.11 9.99
C PHE A 66 20.91 -5.28 11.12
N THR A 67 22.20 -5.16 10.80
CA THR A 67 23.29 -5.31 11.77
C THR A 67 23.59 -3.98 12.48
N ASP A 68 24.15 -4.06 13.69
CA ASP A 68 24.62 -2.87 14.43
C ASP A 68 25.65 -2.09 13.62
N GLN A 69 26.57 -2.79 12.94
CA GLN A 69 27.54 -2.17 12.03
C GLN A 69 26.86 -1.32 10.93
N ALA A 70 25.76 -1.79 10.36
CA ALA A 70 25.03 -1.02 9.34
C ALA A 70 24.43 0.28 9.90
N TYR A 71 24.05 0.30 11.17
CA TYR A 71 23.63 1.53 11.86
C TYR A 71 24.80 2.48 12.13
N GLU A 72 25.94 1.96 12.55
CA GLU A 72 27.17 2.76 12.76
C GLU A 72 27.65 3.38 11.44
N GLU A 73 27.66 2.61 10.34
CA GLU A 73 27.97 3.11 8.99
C GLU A 73 26.97 4.19 8.52
N ALA A 74 25.73 4.14 9.01
CA ALA A 74 24.69 5.14 8.77
C ALA A 74 24.80 6.37 9.68
N GLY A 75 25.80 6.41 10.58
CA GLY A 75 26.06 7.52 11.50
C GLY A 75 25.25 7.45 12.81
N ALA A 76 24.61 6.33 13.13
CA ALA A 76 23.98 6.12 14.43
C ALA A 76 24.99 5.59 15.46
N ARG A 77 24.73 5.86 16.73
CA ARG A 77 25.49 5.33 17.86
C ARG A 77 24.79 4.10 18.43
N ILE A 78 25.51 3.03 18.74
CA ILE A 78 24.96 1.84 19.37
C ILE A 78 25.04 1.97 20.90
N ALA A 79 23.91 1.76 21.59
CA ALA A 79 23.83 1.68 23.05
C ALA A 79 23.77 0.22 23.49
N ALA A 80 24.41 -0.09 24.61
CA ALA A 80 24.52 -1.46 25.09
C ALA A 80 23.19 -2.07 25.55
N ASP A 81 22.25 -1.26 26.04
CA ASP A 81 21.00 -1.68 26.64
C ASP A 81 19.86 -0.68 26.46
N ALA A 82 18.63 -1.14 26.74
CA ALA A 82 17.42 -0.33 26.66
C ALA A 82 17.44 0.85 27.65
N ALA A 83 17.91 0.65 28.89
CA ALA A 83 17.88 1.70 29.93
C ALA A 83 18.64 2.95 29.48
N ARG A 84 19.75 2.74 28.77
CA ARG A 84 20.52 3.82 28.20
C ARG A 84 19.80 4.54 27.07
N VAL A 85 19.17 3.80 26.15
CA VAL A 85 18.40 4.40 25.04
C VAL A 85 17.25 5.23 25.58
N TRP A 86 16.45 4.68 26.49
CA TRP A 86 15.29 5.36 27.06
C TRP A 86 15.67 6.57 27.93
N GLY A 87 16.77 6.47 28.69
CA GLY A 87 17.22 7.52 29.60
C GLY A 87 17.94 8.69 28.91
N GLU A 88 18.64 8.47 27.80
CA GLU A 88 19.32 9.52 27.04
C GLU A 88 18.40 10.21 26.00
N ALA A 89 17.43 9.51 25.44
CA ALA A 89 16.64 10.00 24.32
C ALA A 89 15.68 11.15 24.67
N ASP A 90 15.67 12.19 23.85
CA ASP A 90 14.66 13.26 23.85
C ASP A 90 13.42 12.88 23.05
N LEU A 91 13.56 11.91 22.13
CA LEU A 91 12.50 11.32 21.31
C LEU A 91 12.77 9.82 21.17
N VAL A 92 11.81 8.99 21.56
CA VAL A 92 11.87 7.53 21.38
C VAL A 92 10.96 7.12 20.25
N LEU A 93 11.46 6.26 19.36
CA LEU A 93 10.73 5.66 18.26
C LEU A 93 10.60 4.15 18.48
N LYS A 94 9.37 3.66 18.54
CA LYS A 94 9.03 2.23 18.64
C LYS A 94 8.03 1.82 17.56
N VAL A 95 7.91 0.52 17.35
CA VAL A 95 6.81 -0.04 16.55
C VAL A 95 5.61 -0.28 17.46
N ARG A 96 5.77 -1.10 18.50
CA ARG A 96 4.72 -1.41 19.47
C ARG A 96 4.66 -0.36 20.58
N GLU A 97 3.54 -0.34 21.29
CA GLU A 97 3.40 0.40 22.54
C GLU A 97 4.49 -0.01 23.56
N PRO A 98 4.86 0.88 24.48
CA PRO A 98 5.70 0.51 25.63
C PRO A 98 5.04 -0.54 26.51
N GLU A 99 5.78 -1.58 26.88
CA GLU A 99 5.32 -2.71 27.67
C GLU A 99 6.22 -2.93 28.91
N MET A 100 5.87 -3.91 29.74
CA MET A 100 6.71 -4.36 30.86
C MET A 100 7.96 -5.03 30.31
N ASN A 101 9.12 -4.47 30.60
CA ASN A 101 10.41 -5.08 30.30
C ASN A 101 10.79 -6.02 31.44
N GLU A 102 10.56 -7.30 31.26
CA GLU A 102 10.81 -8.33 32.28
C GLU A 102 12.30 -8.43 32.66
N ALA A 103 13.20 -8.19 31.70
CA ALA A 103 14.64 -8.24 31.94
C ALA A 103 15.11 -7.11 32.87
N LEU A 104 14.45 -5.96 32.84
CA LEU A 104 14.75 -4.82 33.71
C LEU A 104 13.83 -4.77 34.95
N GLY A 105 12.74 -5.53 34.95
CA GLY A 105 11.71 -5.46 36.00
C GLY A 105 10.97 -4.12 36.05
N LEU A 106 10.99 -3.34 34.97
CA LEU A 106 10.42 -2.02 34.85
C LEU A 106 9.56 -1.90 33.59
N HIS A 107 8.53 -1.08 33.64
CA HIS A 107 7.74 -0.76 32.46
C HIS A 107 8.51 0.26 31.60
N GLU A 108 8.59 0.05 30.28
CA GLU A 108 9.33 0.92 29.36
C GLU A 108 8.93 2.41 29.45
N ALA A 109 7.62 2.68 29.68
CA ALA A 109 7.15 4.06 29.90
C ALA A 109 7.79 4.73 31.12
N ASP A 110 8.19 3.97 32.15
CA ASP A 110 8.83 4.49 33.35
C ASP A 110 10.34 4.77 33.14
N LEU A 111 10.94 4.19 32.09
CA LEU A 111 12.31 4.46 31.67
C LEU A 111 12.44 5.75 30.86
N LEU A 112 11.34 6.25 30.29
CA LEU A 112 11.33 7.43 29.44
C LEU A 112 11.81 8.66 30.25
N LYS A 113 12.74 9.43 29.69
CA LYS A 113 13.20 10.71 30.26
C LYS A 113 12.01 11.65 30.45
N GLU A 114 11.96 12.37 31.57
CA GLU A 114 10.90 13.34 31.85
C GLU A 114 10.82 14.41 30.75
N GLY A 115 9.62 14.66 30.21
CA GLY A 115 9.40 15.60 29.12
C GLY A 115 9.83 15.11 27.74
N ALA A 116 10.31 13.87 27.60
CA ALA A 116 10.67 13.31 26.31
C ALA A 116 9.44 12.98 25.46
N ARG A 117 9.70 12.69 24.20
CA ARG A 117 8.66 12.39 23.19
C ARG A 117 8.66 10.90 22.85
N LEU A 118 7.48 10.39 22.47
CA LEU A 118 7.30 9.01 22.00
C LEU A 118 6.50 9.01 20.71
N ILE A 119 6.96 8.26 19.71
CA ILE A 119 6.21 7.95 18.49
C ILE A 119 6.18 6.44 18.32
N SER A 120 4.97 5.85 18.36
CA SER A 120 4.74 4.41 18.19
C SER A 120 3.28 4.15 17.84
N PHE A 121 2.90 2.90 17.61
CA PHE A 121 1.53 2.47 17.83
C PHE A 121 1.25 2.56 19.32
N VAL A 122 0.12 3.15 19.72
CA VAL A 122 -0.23 3.40 21.14
C VAL A 122 -1.59 2.83 21.51
N TRP A 123 -2.53 2.80 20.56
CA TRP A 123 -3.89 2.34 20.74
C TRP A 123 -4.58 3.04 21.95
N PRO A 124 -4.73 4.36 21.92
CA PRO A 124 -5.10 5.15 23.11
C PRO A 124 -6.46 4.79 23.71
N ALA A 125 -7.39 4.28 22.89
CA ALA A 125 -8.70 3.83 23.38
C ALA A 125 -8.61 2.60 24.29
N GLN A 126 -7.60 1.75 24.08
CA GLN A 126 -7.44 0.46 24.76
C GLN A 126 -6.43 0.54 25.91
N ASN A 127 -5.41 1.41 25.81
CA ASN A 127 -4.26 1.44 26.71
C ASN A 127 -4.28 2.63 27.70
N LYS A 128 -5.37 2.80 28.45
CA LYS A 128 -5.53 3.93 29.40
C LYS A 128 -4.43 3.97 30.47
N GLU A 129 -4.07 2.82 31.04
CA GLU A 129 -3.02 2.73 32.06
C GLU A 129 -1.63 3.15 31.51
N LEU A 130 -1.34 2.81 30.25
CA LEU A 130 -0.13 3.28 29.58
C LEU A 130 -0.12 4.80 29.45
N LEU A 131 -1.26 5.40 29.04
CA LEU A 131 -1.37 6.86 28.94
C LEU A 131 -1.15 7.55 30.27
N GLU A 132 -1.65 7.00 31.38
CA GLU A 132 -1.43 7.53 32.72
C GLU A 132 0.06 7.45 33.14
N ARG A 133 0.76 6.37 32.79
CA ARG A 133 2.21 6.24 33.03
C ARG A 133 3.00 7.28 32.24
N LEU A 134 2.70 7.42 30.94
CA LEU A 134 3.36 8.40 30.07
C LEU A 134 3.07 9.85 30.50
N ALA A 135 1.83 10.12 30.97
CA ALA A 135 1.45 11.42 31.51
C ALA A 135 2.27 11.80 32.76
N ARG A 136 2.50 10.83 33.69
CA ARG A 136 3.38 11.07 34.86
C ARG A 136 4.82 11.45 34.47
N ARG A 137 5.28 10.97 33.30
CA ARG A 137 6.60 11.35 32.74
C ARG A 137 6.56 12.67 31.97
N LYS A 138 5.43 13.38 31.97
CA LYS A 138 5.21 14.60 31.16
C LYS A 138 5.52 14.39 29.69
N ALA A 139 5.30 13.18 29.18
CA ALA A 139 5.62 12.82 27.80
C ALA A 139 4.74 13.55 26.78
N THR A 140 5.31 13.82 25.59
CA THR A 140 4.54 14.17 24.39
C THR A 140 4.47 12.94 23.49
N VAL A 141 3.25 12.48 23.17
CA VAL A 141 3.02 11.19 22.49
C VAL A 141 2.26 11.40 21.19
N LEU A 142 2.84 10.92 20.10
CA LEU A 142 2.20 10.85 18.78
C LEU A 142 1.93 9.38 18.43
N ALA A 143 0.65 9.05 18.20
CA ALA A 143 0.21 7.69 17.89
C ALA A 143 0.14 7.44 16.38
N MET A 144 0.93 6.51 15.87
CA MET A 144 0.94 6.11 14.46
C MET A 144 -0.35 5.37 14.03
N ASP A 145 -1.13 4.87 14.97
CA ASP A 145 -2.46 4.28 14.75
C ASP A 145 -3.59 5.31 14.69
N SER A 146 -3.29 6.58 15.03
CA SER A 146 -4.27 7.67 15.07
C SER A 146 -4.12 8.66 13.91
N VAL A 147 -3.43 8.28 12.84
CA VAL A 147 -3.28 9.08 11.61
C VAL A 147 -4.65 9.31 10.97
N PRO A 148 -5.08 10.57 10.73
CA PRO A 148 -6.34 10.85 10.06
C PRO A 148 -6.39 10.33 8.62
N ARG A 149 -7.53 9.79 8.19
CA ARG A 149 -7.71 9.23 6.84
C ARG A 149 -8.02 10.30 5.80
N ILE A 150 -7.08 11.19 5.57
CA ILE A 150 -7.13 12.24 4.55
C ILE A 150 -5.96 12.10 3.57
N SER A 151 -6.12 12.58 2.34
CA SER A 151 -5.12 12.41 1.27
C SER A 151 -3.73 12.92 1.65
N ARG A 152 -3.65 14.03 2.39
CA ARG A 152 -2.40 14.65 2.85
C ARG A 152 -1.64 13.76 3.85
N ALA A 153 -2.36 12.97 4.66
CA ALA A 153 -1.79 12.09 5.67
C ALA A 153 -1.37 10.71 5.12
N GLN A 154 -1.67 10.39 3.87
CA GLN A 154 -1.42 9.06 3.29
C GLN A 154 0.04 8.61 3.43
N LYS A 155 1.02 9.52 3.32
CA LYS A 155 2.45 9.22 3.49
C LYS A 155 2.81 8.80 4.93
N LEU A 156 1.94 9.07 5.91
CA LEU A 156 2.11 8.78 7.33
C LEU A 156 1.33 7.52 7.76
N ASP A 157 0.44 6.99 6.91
CA ASP A 157 -0.48 5.90 7.25
C ASP A 157 0.25 4.56 7.38
N ALA A 158 0.81 4.35 8.56
CA ALA A 158 1.50 3.12 8.93
C ALA A 158 0.53 1.93 9.06
N LEU A 159 -0.74 2.17 9.42
CA LEU A 159 -1.74 1.09 9.49
C LEU A 159 -2.00 0.50 8.10
N SER A 160 -2.19 1.35 7.10
CA SER A 160 -2.37 0.87 5.71
C SER A 160 -1.12 0.20 5.17
N ALA A 161 0.07 0.73 5.48
CA ALA A 161 1.33 0.09 5.08
C ALA A 161 1.47 -1.31 5.68
N MET A 162 1.17 -1.49 6.97
CA MET A 162 1.20 -2.79 7.64
C MET A 162 0.08 -3.71 7.16
N ALA A 163 -1.14 -3.19 6.94
CA ALA A 163 -2.26 -3.97 6.42
C ALA A 163 -1.95 -4.59 5.04
N ASN A 164 -1.25 -3.86 4.17
CA ASN A 164 -0.81 -4.38 2.86
C ASN A 164 0.12 -5.60 3.04
N ILE A 165 1.13 -5.48 3.93
CA ILE A 165 2.05 -6.58 4.25
C ILE A 165 1.31 -7.78 4.82
N VAL A 166 0.39 -7.54 5.76
CA VAL A 166 -0.41 -8.60 6.41
C VAL A 166 -1.25 -9.35 5.38
N GLY A 167 -1.92 -8.65 4.45
CA GLY A 167 -2.70 -9.26 3.38
C GLY A 167 -1.86 -10.12 2.44
N TYR A 168 -0.70 -9.62 2.02
CA TYR A 168 0.27 -10.39 1.24
C TYR A 168 0.73 -11.64 2.01
N ARG A 169 1.15 -11.47 3.27
CA ARG A 169 1.67 -12.58 4.09
C ARG A 169 0.62 -13.64 4.38
N ALA A 170 -0.64 -13.25 4.55
CA ALA A 170 -1.74 -14.19 4.74
C ALA A 170 -1.84 -15.23 3.62
N VAL A 171 -1.69 -14.78 2.36
CA VAL A 171 -1.68 -15.69 1.20
C VAL A 171 -0.49 -16.64 1.26
N ILE A 172 0.70 -16.14 1.61
CA ILE A 172 1.92 -16.98 1.69
C ILE A 172 1.80 -18.00 2.83
N GLU A 173 1.28 -17.62 4.01
CA GLU A 173 1.04 -18.55 5.12
C GLU A 173 0.01 -19.62 4.75
N SER A 174 -1.09 -19.21 4.10
CA SER A 174 -2.09 -20.17 3.65
C SER A 174 -1.53 -21.15 2.61
N ALA A 175 -0.72 -20.66 1.67
CA ALA A 175 -0.07 -21.48 0.65
C ALA A 175 0.89 -22.52 1.28
N ALA A 176 1.62 -22.13 2.33
CA ALA A 176 2.58 -23.00 3.01
C ALA A 176 1.91 -24.20 3.68
N VAL A 177 0.69 -24.04 4.22
CA VAL A 177 -0.03 -25.12 4.93
C VAL A 177 -1.09 -25.82 4.08
N TYR A 178 -1.54 -25.22 2.99
CA TYR A 178 -2.57 -25.79 2.10
C TYR A 178 -2.11 -27.09 1.43
N GLY A 179 -0.80 -27.28 1.21
CA GLY A 179 -0.22 -28.52 0.70
C GLY A 179 -0.58 -28.87 -0.75
N ARG A 180 -1.15 -27.92 -1.52
CA ARG A 180 -1.55 -28.06 -2.93
C ARG A 180 -1.14 -26.83 -3.73
N PHE A 181 -1.17 -26.94 -5.06
CA PHE A 181 -0.91 -25.79 -5.95
C PHE A 181 -2.00 -24.71 -5.82
N LEU A 182 -1.58 -23.45 -5.78
CA LEU A 182 -2.53 -22.32 -5.89
C LEU A 182 -2.93 -22.08 -7.35
N GLY A 183 -1.97 -22.09 -8.27
CA GLY A 183 -2.23 -21.97 -9.71
C GLY A 183 -2.51 -23.31 -10.37
N GLY A 184 -3.21 -23.28 -11.50
CA GLY A 184 -3.40 -24.47 -12.34
C GLY A 184 -2.06 -25.00 -12.85
N GLN A 185 -1.91 -26.33 -12.90
CA GLN A 185 -0.69 -26.99 -13.38
C GLN A 185 -1.03 -28.04 -14.41
N ILE A 186 -0.12 -28.23 -15.38
CA ILE A 186 -0.15 -29.33 -16.33
C ILE A 186 1.11 -30.15 -16.08
N THR A 187 0.92 -31.42 -15.70
CA THR A 187 2.01 -32.36 -15.38
C THR A 187 1.92 -33.60 -16.27
N ALA A 188 2.96 -34.43 -16.27
CA ALA A 188 2.93 -35.71 -16.95
C ALA A 188 1.82 -36.64 -16.43
N ALA A 189 1.37 -36.45 -15.18
CA ALA A 189 0.28 -37.23 -14.56
C ALA A 189 -1.12 -36.61 -14.79
N GLY A 190 -1.22 -35.49 -15.50
CA GLY A 190 -2.47 -34.81 -15.81
C GLY A 190 -2.51 -33.34 -15.37
N SER A 191 -3.69 -32.72 -15.48
CA SER A 191 -3.93 -31.34 -15.12
C SER A 191 -4.45 -31.20 -13.69
N VAL A 192 -3.96 -30.19 -12.97
CA VAL A 192 -4.44 -29.80 -11.64
C VAL A 192 -5.16 -28.46 -11.78
N ARG A 193 -6.38 -28.37 -11.23
CA ARG A 193 -7.17 -27.13 -11.23
C ARG A 193 -6.57 -26.13 -10.23
N PRO A 194 -6.67 -24.82 -10.51
CA PRO A 194 -6.26 -23.80 -9.57
C PRO A 194 -7.14 -23.83 -8.31
N ALA A 195 -6.54 -23.45 -7.17
CA ALA A 195 -7.27 -23.27 -5.92
C ALA A 195 -8.21 -22.06 -5.99
N THR A 196 -9.31 -22.12 -5.26
CA THR A 196 -10.24 -21.01 -5.07
C THR A 196 -9.97 -20.32 -3.75
N VAL A 197 -9.60 -19.04 -3.80
CA VAL A 197 -9.37 -18.19 -2.63
C VAL A 197 -10.56 -17.25 -2.46
N LEU A 198 -11.20 -17.27 -1.29
CA LEU A 198 -12.25 -16.36 -0.89
C LEU A 198 -11.70 -15.32 0.08
N VAL A 199 -11.79 -14.05 -0.26
CA VAL A 199 -11.36 -12.93 0.59
C VAL A 199 -12.60 -12.22 1.14
N LEU A 200 -12.74 -12.16 2.46
CA LEU A 200 -13.82 -11.50 3.17
C LEU A 200 -13.32 -10.18 3.75
N GLY A 201 -13.73 -9.09 3.12
CA GLY A 201 -13.26 -7.72 3.32
C GLY A 201 -12.26 -7.31 2.22
N ALA A 202 -12.59 -6.28 1.44
CA ALA A 202 -11.75 -5.73 0.37
C ALA A 202 -11.15 -4.36 0.76
N GLY A 203 -10.71 -4.22 2.02
CA GLY A 203 -9.84 -3.13 2.46
C GLY A 203 -8.41 -3.33 1.97
N VAL A 204 -7.45 -2.54 2.50
CA VAL A 204 -6.04 -2.60 2.08
C VAL A 204 -5.47 -4.02 2.19
N ALA A 205 -5.70 -4.71 3.32
CA ALA A 205 -5.23 -6.08 3.51
C ALA A 205 -5.90 -7.07 2.53
N GLY A 206 -7.22 -6.94 2.35
CA GLY A 206 -7.97 -7.80 1.44
C GLY A 206 -7.55 -7.62 -0.02
N LEU A 207 -7.38 -6.37 -0.48
CA LEU A 207 -6.89 -6.08 -1.84
C LEU A 207 -5.46 -6.60 -2.06
N ALA A 208 -4.59 -6.48 -1.05
CA ALA A 208 -3.24 -7.07 -1.11
C ALA A 208 -3.30 -8.60 -1.21
N ALA A 209 -4.21 -9.25 -0.47
CA ALA A 209 -4.44 -10.69 -0.56
C ALA A 209 -4.99 -11.09 -1.93
N VAL A 210 -5.96 -10.34 -2.49
CA VAL A 210 -6.49 -10.56 -3.85
C VAL A 210 -5.35 -10.51 -4.88
N GLY A 211 -4.55 -9.46 -4.87
CA GLY A 211 -3.43 -9.29 -5.81
C GLY A 211 -2.39 -10.40 -5.69
N CYS A 212 -2.00 -10.76 -4.47
CA CYS A 212 -1.03 -11.82 -4.21
C CYS A 212 -1.55 -13.19 -4.66
N ALA A 213 -2.76 -13.59 -4.25
CA ALA A 213 -3.35 -14.87 -4.62
C ALA A 213 -3.55 -15.00 -6.14
N LYS A 214 -3.96 -13.91 -6.80
CA LYS A 214 -4.08 -13.85 -8.24
C LYS A 214 -2.74 -14.02 -8.95
N SER A 215 -1.69 -13.37 -8.44
CA SER A 215 -0.32 -13.51 -8.97
C SER A 215 0.22 -14.94 -8.85
N LEU A 216 -0.22 -15.70 -7.84
CA LEU A 216 0.10 -17.12 -7.67
C LEU A 216 -0.79 -18.04 -8.52
N GLY A 217 -1.70 -17.48 -9.33
CA GLY A 217 -2.53 -18.21 -10.28
C GLY A 217 -3.83 -18.79 -9.72
N ALA A 218 -4.24 -18.40 -8.50
CA ALA A 218 -5.50 -18.82 -7.91
C ALA A 218 -6.71 -18.17 -8.60
N ILE A 219 -7.88 -18.81 -8.46
CA ILE A 219 -9.19 -18.21 -8.73
C ILE A 219 -9.56 -17.43 -7.48
N VAL A 220 -9.66 -16.10 -7.58
CA VAL A 220 -9.90 -15.23 -6.42
C VAL A 220 -11.31 -14.67 -6.48
N LYS A 221 -12.07 -14.89 -5.42
CA LYS A 221 -13.37 -14.28 -5.15
C LYS A 221 -13.24 -13.34 -3.95
N ALA A 222 -13.83 -12.16 -3.99
CA ALA A 222 -13.81 -11.23 -2.88
C ALA A 222 -15.19 -10.69 -2.58
N PHE A 223 -15.48 -10.55 -1.29
CA PHE A 223 -16.71 -9.97 -0.75
C PHE A 223 -16.38 -8.75 0.11
N ASP A 224 -17.17 -7.70 -0.02
CA ASP A 224 -17.19 -6.55 0.88
C ASP A 224 -18.59 -5.94 0.88
N THR A 225 -19.02 -5.40 2.02
CA THR A 225 -20.32 -4.72 2.16
C THR A 225 -20.39 -3.41 1.38
N ARG A 226 -19.26 -2.83 1.02
CA ARG A 226 -19.12 -1.60 0.23
C ARG A 226 -18.99 -1.92 -1.25
N GLU A 227 -19.98 -1.55 -2.04
CA GLU A 227 -19.94 -1.79 -3.49
C GLU A 227 -18.85 -0.97 -4.19
N ALA A 228 -18.46 0.17 -3.62
CA ALA A 228 -17.41 1.05 -4.14
C ALA A 228 -16.04 0.36 -4.33
N VAL A 229 -15.75 -0.75 -3.63
CA VAL A 229 -14.48 -1.48 -3.77
C VAL A 229 -14.48 -2.51 -4.91
N ARG A 230 -15.62 -2.74 -5.57
CA ARG A 230 -15.75 -3.70 -6.68
C ARG A 230 -14.71 -3.46 -7.78
N GLU A 231 -14.61 -2.23 -8.27
CA GLU A 231 -13.68 -1.90 -9.36
C GLU A 231 -12.23 -2.17 -8.97
N GLN A 232 -11.89 -2.00 -7.69
CA GLN A 232 -10.54 -2.27 -7.18
C GLN A 232 -10.25 -3.78 -7.18
N VAL A 233 -11.20 -4.61 -6.75
CA VAL A 233 -11.08 -6.07 -6.79
C VAL A 233 -10.94 -6.58 -8.23
N GLU A 234 -11.80 -6.11 -9.13
CA GLU A 234 -11.81 -6.51 -10.53
C GLU A 234 -10.53 -6.05 -11.26
N SER A 235 -10.01 -4.87 -10.95
CA SER A 235 -8.75 -4.36 -11.51
C SER A 235 -7.54 -5.23 -11.14
N LEU A 236 -7.58 -5.89 -9.97
CA LEU A 236 -6.57 -6.84 -9.52
C LEU A 236 -6.79 -8.26 -10.08
N GLY A 237 -7.83 -8.44 -10.91
CA GLY A 237 -8.17 -9.72 -11.53
C GLY A 237 -8.95 -10.67 -10.61
N GLY A 238 -9.48 -10.18 -9.48
CA GLY A 238 -10.42 -10.89 -8.63
C GLY A 238 -11.85 -10.79 -9.14
N GLN A 239 -12.71 -11.69 -8.73
CA GLN A 239 -14.15 -11.65 -8.95
C GLN A 239 -14.82 -11.08 -7.69
N PHE A 240 -15.49 -9.93 -7.82
CA PHE A 240 -16.32 -9.41 -6.74
C PHE A 240 -17.64 -10.21 -6.68
N ILE A 241 -17.97 -10.75 -5.50
CA ILE A 241 -19.24 -11.45 -5.28
C ILE A 241 -20.23 -10.48 -4.62
N LYS A 242 -21.37 -10.27 -5.30
CA LYS A 242 -22.40 -9.33 -4.87
C LYS A 242 -23.38 -10.02 -3.93
N PHE A 243 -23.64 -9.41 -2.79
CA PHE A 243 -24.70 -9.76 -1.86
C PHE A 243 -25.83 -8.75 -2.01
N GLU A 244 -27.02 -9.22 -2.35
CA GLU A 244 -28.18 -8.36 -2.53
C GLU A 244 -29.05 -8.40 -1.28
N PHE A 245 -29.17 -7.27 -0.63
CA PHE A 245 -30.01 -7.04 0.55
C PHE A 245 -30.49 -5.59 0.54
N ASP A 246 -31.67 -5.32 1.08
CA ASP A 246 -32.29 -3.97 1.04
C ASP A 246 -31.56 -2.91 1.90
N GLU A 247 -30.59 -3.31 2.71
CA GLU A 247 -29.79 -2.43 3.56
C GLU A 247 -28.39 -2.21 2.94
N LYS A 248 -27.94 -0.91 2.86
CA LYS A 248 -26.62 -0.57 2.31
C LYS A 248 -25.57 -0.52 3.41
N GLY A 249 -24.42 -1.15 3.15
CA GLY A 249 -23.30 -1.29 4.10
C GLY A 249 -22.29 -0.14 4.13
N GLU A 250 -22.51 0.96 3.40
CA GLU A 250 -21.59 2.10 3.36
C GLU A 250 -21.70 2.94 4.64
N GLY A 251 -20.58 3.12 5.34
CA GLY A 251 -20.42 3.94 6.54
C GLY A 251 -19.49 5.12 6.34
N GLU A 252 -19.38 5.98 7.34
CA GLU A 252 -18.48 7.14 7.32
C GLU A 252 -17.00 6.74 7.40
N GLY A 253 -16.12 7.53 6.81
CA GLY A 253 -14.67 7.36 6.90
C GLY A 253 -14.11 6.11 6.18
N GLY A 254 -14.86 5.53 5.23
CA GLY A 254 -14.39 4.36 4.45
C GLY A 254 -14.48 3.03 5.19
N TYR A 255 -15.18 2.97 6.33
CA TYR A 255 -15.53 1.73 7.04
C TYR A 255 -16.95 1.26 6.71
N ALA A 256 -17.23 -0.03 6.95
CA ALA A 256 -18.57 -0.55 6.88
C ALA A 256 -19.44 -0.04 8.04
N LYS A 257 -20.72 0.22 7.75
CA LYS A 257 -21.73 0.56 8.76
C LYS A 257 -22.07 -0.66 9.63
N GLN A 258 -22.53 -0.45 10.86
CA GLN A 258 -23.11 -1.52 11.67
C GLN A 258 -24.49 -1.87 11.10
N MET A 259 -24.65 -3.12 10.68
CA MET A 259 -25.83 -3.65 9.99
C MET A 259 -26.82 -4.25 10.98
N SER A 260 -28.06 -4.47 10.52
CA SER A 260 -29.10 -5.15 11.29
C SER A 260 -28.78 -6.63 11.53
N ASP A 261 -29.35 -7.24 12.57
CA ASP A 261 -29.18 -8.67 12.87
C ASP A 261 -29.69 -9.56 11.70
N ALA A 262 -30.76 -9.13 11.02
CA ALA A 262 -31.28 -9.83 9.86
C ALA A 262 -30.30 -9.80 8.69
N TYR A 263 -29.64 -8.67 8.46
CA TYR A 263 -28.58 -8.56 7.46
C TYR A 263 -27.40 -9.47 7.81
N LEU A 264 -26.94 -9.44 9.06
CA LEU A 264 -25.81 -10.25 9.51
C LEU A 264 -26.07 -11.76 9.37
N ALA A 265 -27.28 -12.22 9.66
CA ALA A 265 -27.66 -13.62 9.49
C ALA A 265 -27.66 -14.03 8.01
N ALA A 266 -28.24 -13.20 7.14
CA ALA A 266 -28.27 -13.46 5.68
C ALA A 266 -26.86 -13.38 5.06
N GLU A 267 -26.02 -12.45 5.52
CA GLU A 267 -24.62 -12.33 5.12
C GLU A 267 -23.82 -13.59 5.50
N GLN A 268 -24.00 -14.09 6.72
CA GLN A 268 -23.33 -15.32 7.18
C GLN A 268 -23.75 -16.55 6.34
N GLU A 269 -25.02 -16.67 5.98
CA GLU A 269 -25.50 -17.73 5.11
C GLU A 269 -24.91 -17.62 3.70
N PHE A 270 -24.89 -16.41 3.14
CA PHE A 270 -24.28 -16.13 1.85
C PHE A 270 -22.79 -16.48 1.85
N ILE A 271 -22.05 -16.06 2.87
CA ILE A 271 -20.63 -16.38 3.03
C ILE A 271 -20.41 -17.88 3.16
N ALA A 272 -21.24 -18.59 3.95
CA ALA A 272 -21.14 -20.04 4.12
C ALA A 272 -21.31 -20.78 2.79
N GLY A 273 -22.25 -20.34 1.93
CA GLY A 273 -22.43 -20.88 0.59
C GLY A 273 -21.16 -20.78 -0.28
N HIS A 274 -20.44 -19.67 -0.20
CA HIS A 274 -19.19 -19.49 -0.94
C HIS A 274 -17.98 -20.17 -0.28
N ALA A 275 -17.93 -20.21 1.05
CA ALA A 275 -16.86 -20.87 1.81
C ALA A 275 -16.81 -22.38 1.59
N LYS A 276 -17.96 -23.02 1.39
CA LYS A 276 -18.07 -24.45 1.07
C LYS A 276 -17.24 -24.85 -0.16
N ASP A 277 -17.18 -23.97 -1.17
CA ASP A 277 -16.44 -24.23 -2.40
C ASP A 277 -15.03 -23.66 -2.41
N ALA A 278 -14.68 -22.87 -1.39
CA ALA A 278 -13.35 -22.28 -1.25
C ALA A 278 -12.33 -23.32 -0.75
N ASP A 279 -11.10 -23.18 -1.21
CA ASP A 279 -9.96 -23.94 -0.73
C ASP A 279 -9.20 -23.13 0.34
N ILE A 280 -9.21 -21.81 0.22
CA ILE A 280 -8.61 -20.88 1.18
C ILE A 280 -9.60 -19.75 1.44
N VAL A 281 -9.82 -19.39 2.70
CA VAL A 281 -10.61 -18.22 3.12
C VAL A 281 -9.70 -17.26 3.88
N ILE A 282 -9.65 -16.00 3.49
CA ILE A 282 -8.90 -14.95 4.18
C ILE A 282 -9.90 -13.90 4.66
N THR A 283 -9.97 -13.69 5.98
CA THR A 283 -10.91 -12.73 6.59
C THR A 283 -10.15 -11.50 7.06
N THR A 284 -10.67 -10.31 6.75
CA THR A 284 -10.00 -9.03 7.03
C THR A 284 -10.91 -7.97 7.62
N ALA A 285 -12.15 -8.32 8.00
CA ALA A 285 -13.13 -7.35 8.44
C ALA A 285 -12.84 -6.87 9.87
N LEU A 286 -12.55 -5.59 10.02
CA LEU A 286 -12.31 -4.92 11.28
C LEU A 286 -13.18 -3.67 11.40
N ILE A 287 -13.73 -3.46 12.58
CA ILE A 287 -14.43 -2.22 12.94
C ILE A 287 -13.61 -1.55 14.04
N PRO A 288 -13.10 -0.33 13.82
CA PRO A 288 -12.28 0.35 14.79
C PRO A 288 -12.95 0.47 16.16
N GLY A 289 -12.22 0.09 17.21
CA GLY A 289 -12.70 0.19 18.61
C GLY A 289 -13.82 -0.79 18.99
N LYS A 290 -14.15 -1.78 18.14
CA LYS A 290 -15.14 -2.82 18.43
C LYS A 290 -14.57 -4.21 18.20
N PRO A 291 -15.11 -5.27 18.82
CA PRO A 291 -14.80 -6.64 18.48
C PRO A 291 -15.05 -6.91 16.98
N ALA A 292 -14.24 -7.77 16.39
CA ALA A 292 -14.38 -8.15 15.00
C ALA A 292 -15.73 -8.86 14.73
N PRO A 293 -16.43 -8.55 13.62
CA PRO A 293 -17.68 -9.20 13.28
C PRO A 293 -17.43 -10.69 12.96
N LYS A 294 -18.33 -11.56 13.39
CA LYS A 294 -18.28 -12.99 13.09
C LYS A 294 -18.88 -13.25 11.70
N LEU A 295 -18.04 -13.39 10.70
CA LEU A 295 -18.43 -13.63 9.31
C LEU A 295 -18.50 -15.13 8.99
N LEU A 296 -17.54 -15.91 9.51
CA LEU A 296 -17.45 -17.34 9.28
C LEU A 296 -17.87 -18.09 10.55
N THR A 297 -19.08 -18.63 10.53
CA THR A 297 -19.64 -19.39 11.66
C THR A 297 -18.99 -20.78 11.79
N SER A 298 -19.13 -21.43 12.94
CA SER A 298 -18.68 -22.82 13.10
C SER A 298 -19.33 -23.76 12.10
N GLY A 299 -20.63 -23.56 11.78
CA GLY A 299 -21.33 -24.35 10.75
C GLY A 299 -20.77 -24.14 9.36
N ALA A 300 -20.36 -22.90 9.01
CA ALA A 300 -19.69 -22.62 7.76
C ALA A 300 -18.35 -23.38 7.66
N VAL A 301 -17.53 -23.36 8.73
CA VAL A 301 -16.25 -24.11 8.75
C VAL A 301 -16.48 -25.62 8.59
N VAL A 302 -17.47 -26.18 9.26
CA VAL A 302 -17.85 -27.61 9.12
C VAL A 302 -18.21 -27.98 7.67
N SER A 303 -18.80 -27.03 6.93
CA SER A 303 -19.20 -27.27 5.53
C SER A 303 -18.05 -27.13 4.53
N MET A 304 -16.90 -26.61 4.92
CA MET A 304 -15.73 -26.45 4.06
C MET A 304 -15.10 -27.80 3.70
N LYS A 305 -14.32 -27.82 2.62
CA LYS A 305 -13.60 -29.02 2.20
C LYS A 305 -12.50 -29.38 3.20
N THR A 306 -12.34 -30.66 3.48
CA THR A 306 -11.18 -31.17 4.25
C THR A 306 -9.88 -30.73 3.56
N GLY A 307 -8.93 -30.23 4.35
CA GLY A 307 -7.66 -29.67 3.88
C GLY A 307 -7.75 -28.21 3.43
N SER A 308 -8.90 -27.54 3.60
CA SER A 308 -9.02 -26.08 3.41
C SER A 308 -8.28 -25.32 4.52
N VAL A 309 -7.98 -24.04 4.22
CA VAL A 309 -7.28 -23.15 5.15
C VAL A 309 -8.09 -21.88 5.36
N VAL A 310 -8.22 -21.44 6.61
CA VAL A 310 -8.75 -20.12 6.99
C VAL A 310 -7.61 -19.30 7.58
N VAL A 311 -7.42 -18.07 7.09
CA VAL A 311 -6.49 -17.10 7.71
C VAL A 311 -7.31 -15.93 8.22
N ASP A 312 -7.31 -15.76 9.53
CA ASP A 312 -8.11 -14.74 10.19
C ASP A 312 -7.25 -13.55 10.62
N LEU A 313 -7.27 -12.46 9.83
CA LEU A 313 -6.49 -11.26 10.10
C LEU A 313 -7.09 -10.39 11.21
N ALA A 314 -8.29 -10.72 11.65
CA ALA A 314 -8.96 -10.05 12.76
C ALA A 314 -8.74 -10.76 14.12
N ALA A 315 -7.87 -11.78 14.18
CA ALA A 315 -7.65 -12.61 15.36
C ALA A 315 -7.33 -11.81 16.63
N GLU A 316 -6.58 -10.71 16.51
CA GLU A 316 -6.24 -9.81 17.63
C GLU A 316 -7.48 -9.16 18.27
N GLN A 317 -8.55 -8.94 17.50
CA GLN A 317 -9.82 -8.34 17.96
C GLN A 317 -10.95 -9.38 18.08
N GLY A 318 -10.59 -10.62 18.36
CA GLY A 318 -11.53 -11.73 18.57
C GLY A 318 -11.83 -12.57 17.32
N GLY A 319 -11.35 -12.19 16.16
CA GLY A 319 -11.46 -12.94 14.90
C GLY A 319 -12.80 -12.85 14.18
N ASN A 320 -12.77 -12.95 12.85
CA ASN A 320 -13.96 -13.06 12.01
C ASN A 320 -14.47 -14.51 11.88
N CYS A 321 -13.64 -15.50 12.14
CA CYS A 321 -14.03 -16.91 12.21
C CYS A 321 -14.37 -17.27 13.67
N ALA A 322 -15.47 -17.98 13.86
CA ALA A 322 -15.93 -18.36 15.20
C ALA A 322 -14.96 -19.33 15.92
N LEU A 323 -14.15 -20.08 15.16
CA LEU A 323 -13.22 -21.07 15.67
C LEU A 323 -11.75 -20.59 15.71
N THR A 324 -11.52 -19.31 15.47
CA THR A 324 -10.19 -18.71 15.56
C THR A 324 -9.71 -18.67 17.01
N GLU A 325 -8.48 -19.16 17.24
CA GLU A 325 -7.74 -19.00 18.49
C GLU A 325 -6.61 -17.99 18.26
N ARG A 326 -6.57 -16.92 19.09
CA ARG A 326 -5.53 -15.89 18.99
C ARG A 326 -4.14 -16.49 19.15
N ASP A 327 -3.20 -16.07 18.31
CA ASP A 327 -1.78 -16.46 18.26
C ASP A 327 -1.55 -17.95 18.04
N ARG A 328 -2.55 -18.68 17.52
CA ARG A 328 -2.47 -20.10 17.24
C ARG A 328 -2.88 -20.46 15.82
N THR A 329 -2.29 -21.55 15.36
CA THR A 329 -2.79 -22.32 14.21
C THR A 329 -3.41 -23.59 14.74
N VAL A 330 -4.69 -23.80 14.48
CA VAL A 330 -5.45 -24.97 14.96
C VAL A 330 -6.13 -25.68 13.80
N GLU A 331 -6.34 -26.98 13.94
CA GLU A 331 -7.15 -27.75 13.00
C GLU A 331 -8.52 -28.06 13.63
N ARG A 332 -9.58 -27.76 12.89
CA ARG A 332 -10.96 -28.03 13.29
C ARG A 332 -11.73 -28.58 12.10
N TYR A 333 -12.34 -29.74 12.26
CA TYR A 333 -13.12 -30.41 11.21
C TYR A 333 -12.36 -30.63 9.90
N GLY A 334 -11.04 -30.86 9.98
CA GLY A 334 -10.17 -31.02 8.81
C GLY A 334 -9.84 -29.70 8.09
N VAL A 335 -10.15 -28.54 8.71
CA VAL A 335 -9.81 -27.20 8.22
C VAL A 335 -8.72 -26.61 9.12
N THR A 336 -7.64 -26.12 8.52
CA THR A 336 -6.58 -25.41 9.24
C THR A 336 -6.97 -23.95 9.42
N ILE A 337 -7.02 -23.46 10.66
CA ILE A 337 -7.36 -22.08 11.00
C ILE A 337 -6.13 -21.38 11.57
N ILE A 338 -5.67 -20.33 10.89
CA ILE A 338 -4.50 -19.54 11.23
C ILE A 338 -4.98 -18.25 11.89
N GLY A 339 -4.81 -18.14 13.22
CA GLY A 339 -5.17 -16.97 14.03
C GLY A 339 -3.96 -16.19 14.54
N VAL A 340 -2.83 -16.23 13.84
CA VAL A 340 -1.59 -15.56 14.27
C VAL A 340 -1.68 -14.04 14.06
N THR A 341 -1.15 -13.27 15.02
CA THR A 341 -1.21 -11.80 15.01
C THR A 341 0.11 -11.15 14.56
N ASP A 342 1.17 -11.95 14.38
CA ASP A 342 2.52 -11.49 14.05
C ASP A 342 2.83 -11.42 12.53
N LEU A 343 1.83 -11.46 11.66
CA LEU A 343 2.03 -11.57 10.20
C LEU A 343 2.90 -10.44 9.62
N ALA A 344 2.77 -9.21 10.12
CA ALA A 344 3.63 -8.10 9.70
C ALA A 344 5.09 -8.35 10.10
N SER A 345 5.32 -8.90 11.29
CA SER A 345 6.65 -9.27 11.81
C SER A 345 7.29 -10.43 11.06
N ARG A 346 6.51 -11.26 10.34
CA ARG A 346 7.03 -12.34 9.48
C ARG A 346 7.60 -11.82 8.15
N LEU A 347 7.42 -10.54 7.85
CA LEU A 347 8.10 -9.79 6.79
C LEU A 347 8.87 -8.62 7.41
N SER A 348 9.58 -8.88 8.52
CA SER A 348 10.18 -7.88 9.41
C SER A 348 10.99 -6.83 8.68
N ARG A 349 11.85 -7.22 7.73
CA ARG A 349 12.69 -6.29 6.97
C ARG A 349 11.85 -5.28 6.18
N GLN A 350 10.93 -5.77 5.35
CA GLN A 350 10.09 -4.91 4.51
C GLN A 350 9.14 -4.06 5.36
N ALA A 351 8.57 -4.64 6.41
CA ALA A 351 7.71 -3.92 7.35
C ALA A 351 8.46 -2.80 8.07
N SER A 352 9.69 -3.03 8.52
CA SER A 352 10.54 -2.02 9.14
C SER A 352 10.91 -0.90 8.16
N GLU A 353 11.22 -1.22 6.90
CA GLU A 353 11.50 -0.23 5.86
C GLU A 353 10.32 0.71 5.61
N LEU A 354 9.10 0.16 5.51
CA LEU A 354 7.88 0.95 5.29
C LEU A 354 7.50 1.77 6.53
N TYR A 355 7.51 1.15 7.70
CA TYR A 355 7.20 1.83 8.96
C TYR A 355 8.17 2.97 9.23
N SER A 356 9.46 2.71 9.07
CA SER A 356 10.51 3.72 9.22
C SER A 356 10.34 4.89 8.23
N ALA A 357 9.87 4.63 7.00
CA ALA A 357 9.56 5.68 6.04
C ALA A 357 8.36 6.53 6.49
N ASN A 358 7.30 5.92 7.04
CA ASN A 358 6.16 6.66 7.59
C ASN A 358 6.60 7.59 8.73
N ILE A 359 7.43 7.09 9.67
CA ILE A 359 7.97 7.88 10.78
C ILE A 359 8.83 9.06 10.26
N VAL A 360 9.73 8.80 9.32
CA VAL A 360 10.58 9.86 8.76
C VAL A 360 9.76 10.93 8.08
N ASN A 361 8.73 10.57 7.33
CA ASN A 361 7.80 11.53 6.73
C ASN A 361 7.09 12.39 7.79
N LEU A 362 6.70 11.80 8.94
CA LEU A 362 6.13 12.55 10.06
C LEU A 362 7.16 13.52 10.65
N LEU A 363 8.39 13.06 10.87
CA LEU A 363 9.46 13.90 11.43
C LEU A 363 9.85 15.05 10.48
N GLU A 364 9.79 14.84 9.16
CA GLU A 364 9.96 15.93 8.17
C GLU A 364 8.87 17.00 8.30
N ASP A 365 7.65 16.62 8.65
CA ASP A 365 6.52 17.56 8.79
C ASP A 365 6.58 18.34 10.13
N VAL A 366 7.13 17.75 11.21
CA VAL A 366 7.18 18.38 12.54
C VAL A 366 8.51 19.04 12.87
N MET A 367 9.59 18.71 12.14
CA MET A 367 10.88 19.37 12.29
C MET A 367 10.92 20.65 11.46
N LYS A 368 10.97 21.80 12.13
CA LYS A 368 11.09 23.13 11.49
C LYS A 368 12.33 23.82 12.02
N GLU A 369 13.22 24.21 11.11
CA GLU A 369 14.47 24.94 11.46
C GLU A 369 15.31 24.26 12.56
N GLY A 370 15.32 22.92 12.58
CA GLY A 370 16.06 22.13 13.58
C GLY A 370 15.36 21.97 14.94
N ALA A 371 14.14 22.47 15.09
CA ALA A 371 13.33 22.31 16.30
C ALA A 371 12.11 21.40 16.04
N PHE A 372 11.78 20.55 17.03
CA PHE A 372 10.56 19.74 17.01
C PHE A 372 9.37 20.64 17.39
N THR A 373 8.51 20.94 16.42
CA THR A 373 7.39 21.87 16.59
C THR A 373 6.09 21.20 16.16
N LEU A 374 5.09 21.17 17.05
CA LEU A 374 3.74 20.68 16.77
C LEU A 374 2.80 21.85 16.52
N ASP A 375 2.12 21.79 15.37
CA ASP A 375 1.05 22.70 15.03
C ASP A 375 -0.30 22.08 15.41
N LEU A 376 -0.95 22.59 16.46
CA LEU A 376 -2.23 22.11 16.94
C LEU A 376 -3.42 22.47 16.00
N HIS A 377 -3.22 23.37 15.05
CA HIS A 377 -4.19 23.71 14.03
C HIS A 377 -4.07 22.77 12.82
N ASP A 378 -2.97 22.05 12.69
CA ASP A 378 -2.80 21.02 11.68
C ASP A 378 -3.61 19.78 12.07
N GLU A 379 -4.64 19.46 11.26
CA GLU A 379 -5.55 18.33 11.51
C GLU A 379 -4.81 16.99 11.64
N VAL A 380 -3.72 16.79 10.89
CA VAL A 380 -2.95 15.55 10.93
C VAL A 380 -2.18 15.45 12.25
N GLN A 381 -1.43 16.48 12.60
CA GLN A 381 -0.63 16.48 13.83
C GLN A 381 -1.54 16.44 15.06
N ARG A 382 -2.66 17.19 15.03
CA ARG A 382 -3.65 17.16 16.12
C ARG A 382 -4.33 15.80 16.26
N GLY A 383 -4.61 15.12 15.14
CA GLY A 383 -5.21 13.77 15.13
C GLY A 383 -4.29 12.72 15.73
N MET A 384 -3.00 12.81 15.50
CA MET A 384 -1.99 11.88 16.02
C MET A 384 -1.58 12.16 17.47
N LEU A 385 -1.80 13.39 17.97
CA LEU A 385 -1.36 13.82 19.29
C LEU A 385 -2.24 13.25 20.39
N VAL A 386 -1.68 12.36 21.19
CA VAL A 386 -2.36 11.69 22.32
C VAL A 386 -2.08 12.37 23.64
N LEU A 387 -0.80 12.69 23.92
CA LEU A 387 -0.36 13.44 25.10
C LEU A 387 0.52 14.61 24.65
N LYS A 388 0.37 15.76 25.29
CA LYS A 388 1.27 16.90 25.17
C LYS A 388 1.79 17.31 26.54
N GLU A 389 3.07 17.12 26.77
CA GLU A 389 3.73 17.45 28.05
C GLU A 389 2.99 16.83 29.28
N GLY A 390 2.42 15.62 29.09
CA GLY A 390 1.64 14.90 30.08
C GLY A 390 0.13 15.23 30.10
N GLU A 391 -0.31 16.24 29.37
CA GLU A 391 -1.74 16.55 29.26
C GLU A 391 -2.41 15.65 28.20
N LEU A 392 -3.55 15.05 28.56
CA LEU A 392 -4.31 14.17 27.65
C LEU A 392 -5.01 15.01 26.57
N MET A 393 -4.62 14.79 25.32
CA MET A 393 -5.14 15.47 24.14
C MET A 393 -6.10 14.59 23.32
N TRP A 394 -6.23 13.30 23.68
CA TRP A 394 -7.08 12.34 22.99
C TRP A 394 -8.43 12.16 23.73
N PRO A 395 -9.57 11.98 23.04
CA PRO A 395 -9.73 11.99 21.58
C PRO A 395 -9.53 13.38 20.98
N PRO A 396 -9.11 13.46 19.69
CA PRO A 396 -9.04 14.74 19.00
C PRO A 396 -10.44 15.37 18.95
N PRO A 397 -10.56 16.71 18.98
CA PRO A 397 -11.84 17.38 18.77
C PRO A 397 -12.47 16.79 17.50
N ARG A 398 -13.75 16.45 17.56
CA ARG A 398 -14.45 16.11 16.31
C ARG A 398 -14.32 17.34 15.42
N SER A 399 -13.54 17.24 14.34
CA SER A 399 -13.65 18.17 13.24
C SER A 399 -15.13 18.21 12.92
N GLU A 400 -15.78 19.36 13.06
CA GLU A 400 -17.01 19.59 12.36
C GLU A 400 -16.63 19.51 10.89
N VAL A 401 -16.52 18.29 10.39
CA VAL A 401 -16.51 18.02 8.97
C VAL A 401 -17.88 18.52 8.53
N ARG A 402 -17.95 19.81 8.23
CA ARG A 402 -18.89 20.31 7.26
C ARG A 402 -18.84 19.25 6.18
N ALA A 403 -19.94 18.46 6.07
CA ALA A 403 -20.05 17.45 5.06
C ALA A 403 -19.53 18.12 3.79
N ALA A 404 -18.29 17.89 3.45
CA ALA A 404 -17.72 18.35 2.22
C ALA A 404 -18.64 17.70 1.22
N ALA A 405 -19.44 18.52 0.56
CA ALA A 405 -20.10 18.10 -0.66
C ALA A 405 -19.05 17.28 -1.40
N PRO A 406 -19.39 16.08 -1.89
CA PRO A 406 -18.42 15.17 -2.44
C PRO A 406 -17.50 15.98 -3.33
N GLN A 407 -16.29 16.27 -2.85
CA GLN A 407 -15.29 16.90 -3.70
C GLN A 407 -15.11 15.86 -4.79
N PRO A 408 -15.29 16.24 -6.04
CA PRO A 408 -14.95 15.36 -7.13
C PRO A 408 -13.53 14.92 -6.84
N ALA A 409 -13.33 13.63 -6.65
CA ALA A 409 -12.03 13.01 -6.48
C ALA A 409 -11.10 13.70 -7.47
N THR A 410 -10.05 14.37 -6.95
CA THR A 410 -8.98 14.88 -7.79
C THR A 410 -8.53 13.66 -8.59
N PRO A 411 -8.63 13.65 -9.89
CA PRO A 411 -8.32 12.47 -10.65
C PRO A 411 -6.83 12.17 -10.42
N ALA A 412 -6.50 11.12 -9.66
CA ALA A 412 -5.48 10.21 -10.14
C ALA A 412 -5.87 10.03 -11.60
N VAL A 413 -5.04 10.43 -12.56
CA VAL A 413 -5.37 10.50 -13.98
C VAL A 413 -6.33 9.36 -14.32
N ALA A 414 -7.59 9.54 -13.95
CA ALA A 414 -8.70 8.82 -14.45
C ALA A 414 -8.81 9.38 -15.85
N VAL A 415 -8.36 8.61 -16.82
CA VAL A 415 -8.93 8.71 -18.13
C VAL A 415 -10.43 8.83 -17.86
N ALA A 416 -10.96 10.04 -18.02
CA ALA A 416 -12.36 10.35 -17.82
C ALA A 416 -13.12 9.27 -18.57
N ARG A 417 -13.72 8.36 -17.82
CA ARG A 417 -14.79 7.53 -18.36
C ARG A 417 -15.94 8.53 -18.52
N VAL A 418 -15.96 9.17 -19.65
CA VAL A 418 -17.18 9.77 -20.16
C VAL A 418 -18.21 8.64 -20.00
N GLU A 419 -19.19 8.81 -19.10
CA GLU A 419 -20.42 8.05 -19.19
C GLU A 419 -20.89 8.26 -20.62
N LYS A 420 -20.58 7.27 -21.46
CA LYS A 420 -21.20 7.22 -22.77
C LYS A 420 -22.68 7.07 -22.47
N PRO A 421 -23.52 8.02 -22.84
CA PRO A 421 -24.93 7.75 -22.94
C PRO A 421 -25.02 6.44 -23.73
N GLU A 422 -25.91 5.52 -23.33
CA GLU A 422 -26.10 4.25 -24.04
C GLU A 422 -26.10 4.55 -25.52
N ALA A 423 -24.96 4.28 -26.15
CA ALA A 423 -24.76 4.66 -27.53
C ALA A 423 -25.71 3.77 -28.31
N SER A 424 -26.74 4.41 -28.86
CA SER A 424 -27.59 3.76 -29.83
C SER A 424 -26.70 2.89 -30.73
N PRO A 425 -26.99 1.59 -30.91
CA PRO A 425 -26.17 0.68 -31.72
C PRO A 425 -26.10 1.09 -33.21
N TRP A 426 -26.86 2.08 -33.59
CA TRP A 426 -26.99 2.58 -34.96
C TRP A 426 -25.72 3.25 -35.51
N PRO A 427 -25.00 4.15 -34.81
CA PRO A 427 -23.77 4.78 -35.36
C PRO A 427 -22.69 3.75 -35.67
N GLY A 428 -22.54 2.73 -34.82
CA GLY A 428 -21.55 1.66 -35.04
C GLY A 428 -21.90 0.78 -36.24
N ARG A 429 -23.20 0.47 -36.41
CA ARG A 429 -23.70 -0.29 -37.57
C ARG A 429 -23.60 0.50 -38.86
N ILE A 430 -23.92 1.79 -38.83
CA ILE A 430 -23.76 2.68 -40.00
C ILE A 430 -22.29 2.80 -40.37
N GLY A 431 -21.38 2.97 -39.39
CA GLY A 431 -19.93 3.03 -39.59
C GLY A 431 -19.40 1.73 -40.23
N MET A 432 -19.88 0.57 -39.79
CA MET A 432 -19.49 -0.72 -40.33
C MET A 432 -19.98 -0.92 -41.75
N VAL A 433 -21.24 -0.55 -42.06
CA VAL A 433 -21.80 -0.59 -43.40
C VAL A 433 -21.09 0.39 -44.35
N ALA A 434 -20.76 1.61 -43.86
CA ALA A 434 -20.02 2.59 -44.63
C ALA A 434 -18.57 2.11 -44.94
N ALA A 435 -17.89 1.50 -43.96
CA ALA A 435 -16.58 0.91 -44.15
C ALA A 435 -16.62 -0.26 -45.14
N ALA A 436 -17.60 -1.14 -45.05
CA ALA A 436 -17.78 -2.25 -45.98
C ALA A 436 -18.09 -1.73 -47.41
N ALA A 437 -18.93 -0.71 -47.53
CA ALA A 437 -19.22 -0.09 -48.84
C ALA A 437 -18.00 0.60 -49.44
N LEU A 438 -17.19 1.28 -48.61
CA LEU A 438 -15.92 1.90 -49.05
C LEU A 438 -14.92 0.87 -49.52
N LEU A 439 -14.76 -0.24 -48.78
CA LEU A 439 -13.88 -1.34 -49.16
C LEU A 439 -14.37 -2.03 -50.43
N GLY A 440 -15.69 -2.24 -50.60
CA GLY A 440 -16.27 -2.76 -51.82
C GLY A 440 -16.04 -1.85 -53.02
N ALA A 441 -16.25 -0.54 -52.87
CA ALA A 441 -15.97 0.46 -53.89
C ALA A 441 -14.48 0.51 -54.28
N LEU A 442 -13.59 0.45 -53.31
CA LEU A 442 -12.14 0.35 -53.54
C LEU A 442 -11.77 -0.93 -54.32
N GLY A 443 -12.39 -2.07 -53.95
CA GLY A 443 -12.18 -3.34 -54.66
C GLY A 443 -12.66 -3.34 -56.12
N LEU A 444 -13.72 -2.57 -56.44
CA LEU A 444 -14.31 -2.50 -57.77
C LEU A 444 -13.65 -1.47 -58.69
N TRP A 445 -13.16 -0.33 -58.13
CA TRP A 445 -12.67 0.80 -58.92
C TRP A 445 -11.19 1.10 -58.74
N ALA A 446 -10.51 0.48 -57.76
CA ALA A 446 -9.07 0.66 -57.56
C ALA A 446 -8.27 -0.03 -58.70
N PRO A 447 -7.09 0.55 -59.06
CA PRO A 447 -6.16 -0.12 -59.96
C PRO A 447 -5.80 -1.52 -59.45
N GLN A 448 -5.73 -2.51 -60.34
CA GLN A 448 -5.48 -3.91 -59.97
C GLN A 448 -4.18 -4.09 -59.17
N GLU A 449 -3.21 -3.21 -59.34
CA GLU A 449 -1.95 -3.19 -58.59
C GLU A 449 -2.12 -2.76 -57.12
N LEU A 450 -3.17 -1.98 -56.80
CA LEU A 450 -3.42 -1.47 -55.44
C LEU A 450 -4.16 -2.50 -54.55
N VAL A 451 -4.97 -3.37 -55.11
CA VAL A 451 -5.79 -4.33 -54.38
C VAL A 451 -4.96 -5.29 -53.51
N PRO A 452 -3.84 -5.89 -53.98
CA PRO A 452 -3.01 -6.73 -53.15
C PRO A 452 -2.41 -5.98 -51.97
N HIS A 453 -1.92 -4.74 -52.18
CA HIS A 453 -1.33 -3.92 -51.12
C HIS A 453 -2.36 -3.52 -50.05
N LEU A 454 -3.57 -3.19 -50.49
CA LEU A 454 -4.67 -2.86 -49.55
C LEU A 454 -5.09 -4.08 -48.74
N THR A 455 -5.16 -5.27 -49.39
CA THR A 455 -5.49 -6.53 -48.70
C THR A 455 -4.46 -6.86 -47.59
N VAL A 456 -3.17 -6.77 -47.94
CA VAL A 456 -2.09 -6.99 -46.96
C VAL A 456 -2.14 -5.98 -45.84
N PHE A 457 -2.42 -4.70 -46.15
CA PHE A 457 -2.55 -3.66 -45.12
C PHE A 457 -3.70 -3.93 -44.16
N ILE A 458 -4.88 -4.28 -44.65
CA ILE A 458 -6.04 -4.60 -43.81
C ILE A 458 -5.76 -5.82 -42.94
N LEU A 459 -5.19 -6.88 -43.53
CA LEU A 459 -4.84 -8.08 -42.79
C LEU A 459 -3.82 -7.79 -41.67
N ALA A 460 -2.80 -6.98 -41.98
CA ALA A 460 -1.81 -6.55 -40.99
C ALA A 460 -2.44 -5.73 -39.85
N CYS A 461 -3.39 -4.85 -40.17
CA CYS A 461 -4.14 -4.10 -39.15
C CYS A 461 -4.97 -5.01 -38.23
N VAL A 462 -5.68 -6.00 -38.79
CA VAL A 462 -6.49 -6.96 -38.02
C VAL A 462 -5.60 -7.82 -37.12
N VAL A 463 -4.51 -8.36 -37.65
CA VAL A 463 -3.56 -9.16 -36.88
C VAL A 463 -2.88 -8.31 -35.80
N GLY A 464 -2.45 -7.10 -36.16
CA GLY A 464 -1.82 -6.17 -35.21
C GLY A 464 -2.75 -5.78 -34.06
N TRP A 465 -4.03 -5.51 -34.37
CA TRP A 465 -5.04 -5.27 -33.37
C TRP A 465 -5.18 -6.44 -32.39
N HIS A 466 -5.35 -7.65 -32.90
CA HIS A 466 -5.48 -8.86 -32.08
C HIS A 466 -4.24 -9.10 -31.20
N VAL A 467 -3.05 -8.92 -31.75
CA VAL A 467 -1.80 -9.08 -30.99
C VAL A 467 -1.71 -8.06 -29.87
N VAL A 468 -1.92 -6.78 -30.16
CA VAL A 468 -1.78 -5.71 -29.15
C VAL A 468 -2.83 -5.85 -28.05
N TRP A 469 -4.07 -6.19 -28.38
CA TRP A 469 -5.16 -6.28 -27.40
C TRP A 469 -5.03 -7.45 -26.42
N ASN A 470 -4.36 -8.54 -26.84
CA ASN A 470 -4.16 -9.73 -26.01
C ASN A 470 -2.83 -9.75 -25.25
N VAL A 471 -2.00 -8.70 -25.38
CA VAL A 471 -0.75 -8.59 -24.60
C VAL A 471 -1.07 -8.16 -23.18
N THR A 472 -0.52 -8.88 -22.19
CA THR A 472 -0.65 -8.51 -20.79
C THR A 472 0.03 -7.16 -20.51
N PRO A 473 -0.50 -6.31 -19.60
CA PRO A 473 0.07 -5.00 -19.28
C PRO A 473 1.56 -5.01 -18.94
N ALA A 474 2.05 -6.09 -18.31
CA ALA A 474 3.46 -6.26 -17.94
C ALA A 474 4.39 -6.35 -19.17
N LEU A 475 3.89 -6.78 -20.33
CA LEU A 475 4.67 -6.95 -21.55
C LEU A 475 4.52 -5.76 -22.52
N HIS A 476 3.64 -4.80 -22.24
CA HIS A 476 3.47 -3.62 -23.11
C HIS A 476 4.77 -2.83 -23.29
N THR A 477 5.58 -2.72 -22.26
CA THR A 477 6.82 -1.93 -22.30
C THR A 477 7.94 -2.58 -23.13
N PRO A 478 8.26 -3.87 -22.98
CA PRO A 478 9.16 -4.56 -23.90
C PRO A 478 8.64 -4.53 -25.34
N LEU A 479 7.32 -4.64 -25.55
CA LEU A 479 6.71 -4.58 -26.88
C LEU A 479 6.90 -3.20 -27.53
N MET A 480 6.80 -2.11 -26.76
CA MET A 480 7.07 -0.75 -27.26
C MET A 480 8.50 -0.60 -27.82
N SER A 481 9.50 -1.24 -27.21
CA SER A 481 10.87 -1.24 -27.74
C SER A 481 10.97 -1.96 -29.09
N VAL A 482 10.27 -3.08 -29.24
CA VAL A 482 10.27 -3.86 -30.49
C VAL A 482 9.52 -3.10 -31.60
N THR A 483 8.41 -2.46 -31.29
CA THR A 483 7.64 -1.66 -32.28
C THR A 483 8.42 -0.44 -32.76
N ASN A 484 9.34 0.11 -31.95
CA ASN A 484 10.24 1.19 -32.38
C ASN A 484 11.26 0.73 -33.45
N ALA A 485 11.73 -0.51 -33.36
CA ALA A 485 12.58 -1.09 -34.40
C ALA A 485 11.81 -1.24 -35.73
N ILE A 486 10.53 -1.63 -35.69
CA ILE A 486 9.65 -1.70 -36.86
C ILE A 486 9.45 -0.30 -37.48
N SER A 487 9.26 0.73 -36.65
CA SER A 487 9.17 2.12 -37.13
C SER A 487 10.45 2.56 -37.88
N GLY A 488 11.63 2.04 -37.52
CA GLY A 488 12.88 2.25 -38.25
C GLY A 488 12.84 1.73 -39.69
N ILE A 489 12.13 0.62 -39.94
CA ILE A 489 11.95 0.09 -41.31
C ILE A 489 11.08 1.06 -42.14
N ILE A 490 10.08 1.71 -41.51
CA ILE A 490 9.23 2.71 -42.19
C ILE A 490 10.05 3.93 -42.60
N VAL A 491 11.04 4.35 -41.77
CA VAL A 491 11.98 5.44 -42.16
C VAL A 491 12.74 5.09 -43.44
N ILE A 492 13.29 3.89 -43.52
CA ILE A 492 14.04 3.43 -44.71
C ILE A 492 13.11 3.37 -45.92
N GLY A 493 11.93 2.78 -45.79
CA GLY A 493 10.92 2.72 -46.86
C GLY A 493 10.49 4.11 -47.35
N GLY A 494 10.26 5.04 -46.42
CA GLY A 494 9.97 6.44 -46.75
C GLY A 494 11.10 7.13 -47.49
N MET A 495 12.36 6.91 -47.05
CA MET A 495 13.54 7.49 -47.75
C MET A 495 13.66 7.00 -49.18
N ILE A 496 13.40 5.71 -49.47
CA ILE A 496 13.41 5.17 -50.83
C ILE A 496 12.33 5.82 -51.71
N LEU A 497 11.15 6.11 -51.14
CA LEU A 497 10.03 6.71 -51.84
C LEU A 497 10.18 8.23 -52.08
N THR A 498 11.18 8.90 -51.46
CA THR A 498 11.45 10.35 -51.70
C THR A 498 11.95 10.63 -53.12
N THR A 499 12.37 9.62 -53.87
CA THR A 499 12.82 9.74 -55.29
C THR A 499 11.66 9.75 -56.28
N GLY A 500 10.39 9.62 -55.83
CA GLY A 500 9.20 9.64 -56.65
C GLY A 500 8.75 11.04 -57.08
N GLY A 501 7.60 11.14 -57.78
CA GLY A 501 7.05 12.45 -58.20
C GLY A 501 6.74 13.39 -57.06
N LYS A 502 6.61 14.70 -57.31
CA LYS A 502 6.53 15.78 -56.30
C LYS A 502 5.56 15.53 -55.15
N VAL A 503 4.35 14.96 -55.40
CA VAL A 503 3.36 14.63 -54.35
C VAL A 503 3.83 13.42 -53.54
N GLY A 504 4.34 12.38 -54.16
CA GLY A 504 4.84 11.19 -53.50
C GLY A 504 6.04 11.50 -52.59
N SER A 505 6.99 12.33 -53.04
CA SER A 505 8.13 12.77 -52.24
C SER A 505 7.70 13.58 -51.02
N GLY A 506 6.68 14.44 -51.13
CA GLY A 506 6.14 15.18 -49.97
C GLY A 506 5.53 14.28 -48.92
N LEU A 507 4.71 13.30 -49.33
CA LEU A 507 4.09 12.34 -48.40
C LEU A 507 5.14 11.42 -47.75
N ALA A 508 6.14 10.99 -48.52
CA ALA A 508 7.26 10.20 -48.02
C ALA A 508 8.08 10.96 -46.97
N ALA A 509 8.37 12.25 -47.19
CA ALA A 509 9.07 13.09 -46.22
C ALA A 509 8.31 13.22 -44.89
N VAL A 510 6.99 13.41 -44.96
CA VAL A 510 6.13 13.44 -43.75
C VAL A 510 6.16 12.08 -43.03
N ALA A 511 6.06 10.98 -43.75
CA ALA A 511 6.12 9.63 -43.17
C ALA A 511 7.47 9.37 -42.48
N VAL A 512 8.60 9.78 -43.09
CA VAL A 512 9.93 9.70 -42.48
C VAL A 512 9.99 10.52 -41.19
N LEU A 513 9.48 11.76 -41.20
CA LEU A 513 9.48 12.62 -40.02
C LEU A 513 8.69 11.98 -38.85
N VAL A 514 7.46 11.54 -39.10
CA VAL A 514 6.60 10.94 -38.08
C VAL A 514 7.20 9.64 -37.52
N ALA A 515 7.72 8.78 -38.40
CA ALA A 515 8.36 7.53 -37.97
C ALA A 515 9.65 7.79 -37.17
N SER A 516 10.46 8.80 -37.54
CA SER A 516 11.67 9.20 -36.80
C SER A 516 11.33 9.72 -35.39
N ILE A 517 10.25 10.52 -35.23
CA ILE A 517 9.77 10.98 -33.93
C ILE A 517 9.36 9.79 -33.08
N ASN A 518 8.65 8.80 -33.64
CA ASN A 518 8.23 7.61 -32.92
C ASN A 518 9.44 6.76 -32.46
N CYS A 519 10.42 6.56 -33.34
CA CYS A 519 11.66 5.85 -32.99
C CYS A 519 12.40 6.54 -31.84
N ALA A 520 12.67 7.84 -31.95
CA ALA A 520 13.41 8.59 -30.94
C ALA A 520 12.64 8.64 -29.60
N GLY A 521 11.34 8.91 -29.65
CA GLY A 521 10.46 8.97 -28.46
C GLY A 521 10.41 7.63 -27.73
N GLY A 522 10.25 6.53 -28.46
CA GLY A 522 10.19 5.20 -27.89
C GLY A 522 11.51 4.77 -27.22
N PHE A 523 12.66 5.04 -27.84
CA PHE A 523 13.96 4.76 -27.20
C PHE A 523 14.19 5.62 -25.95
N LEU A 524 13.77 6.89 -25.95
CA LEU A 524 13.88 7.75 -24.78
C LEU A 524 13.02 7.25 -23.61
N VAL A 525 11.78 6.83 -23.88
CA VAL A 525 10.89 6.26 -22.85
C VAL A 525 11.48 4.96 -22.30
N THR A 526 11.98 4.08 -23.16
CA THR A 526 12.63 2.82 -22.74
C THR A 526 13.89 3.09 -21.92
N ALA A 527 14.74 4.03 -22.34
CA ALA A 527 15.94 4.41 -21.59
C ALA A 527 15.61 4.99 -20.21
N ARG A 528 14.57 5.83 -20.11
CA ARG A 528 14.10 6.39 -18.83
C ARG A 528 13.59 5.30 -17.90
N MET A 529 12.85 4.32 -18.41
CA MET A 529 12.35 3.20 -17.63
C MET A 529 13.48 2.28 -17.15
N LEU A 530 14.44 1.94 -18.00
CA LEU A 530 15.60 1.14 -17.59
C LEU A 530 16.42 1.82 -16.50
N LYS A 531 16.47 3.17 -16.48
CA LYS A 531 17.07 3.93 -15.37
C LYS A 531 16.31 3.79 -14.04
N MET A 532 14.99 3.55 -14.06
CA MET A 532 14.21 3.33 -12.85
C MET A 532 14.45 1.94 -12.23
N PHE A 533 14.87 0.97 -13.03
CA PHE A 533 15.21 -0.40 -12.60
C PHE A 533 16.70 -0.61 -12.33
N ARG A 534 17.58 0.31 -12.74
CA ARG A 534 18.99 0.33 -12.37
C ARG A 534 19.18 1.27 -11.19
N LYS A 535 19.32 0.71 -9.98
CA LYS A 535 19.99 1.35 -8.87
C LYS A 535 21.45 0.96 -8.86
#